data_12a855cff25eb4ba4f7522fa87f1e1df
#
_entry.id   12a855cff25eb4ba4f7522fa87f1e1df
#
_cell.length_a   1.000
_cell.length_b   1.000
_cell.length_c   1.000
_cell.angle_alpha   90.00
_cell.angle_beta   90.00
_cell.angle_gamma   90.00
#
_symmetry.space_group_name_H-M   'P 1'
#
loop_
_entity.id
_entity.type
_entity.pdbx_description
1 polymer ?
#
loop_
_entity_poly.entity_id
_entity_poly.type
_entity_poly.pdbx_seq_one_letter_code
_entity_poly.pdbx_strand_id
1 'polypeptide(L)'
;MGKYPCLVLDHDDTLVQSESTVNYPAFLKALEVLRPGQTVSLRDFSLWTFQEGFTDMCVRHFGFTQSELDRQYEIWLDYVMTHTPPCFPEMAAVLRRQRESGGLICVVSHSARENILRDYQTHFGIRPDCIYAWELGPQRRQPAPY
;
A
#
# COMPACT_ATOMS: atom_id res chain seq x y z
N MET A 1 0.97 -15.85 26.61
CA MET A 1 0.44 -16.05 25.26
C MET A 1 -0.38 -14.83 24.85
N GLY A 2 -0.25 -14.34 23.64
CA GLY A 2 -1.06 -13.24 23.13
C GLY A 2 -2.53 -13.61 23.04
N LYS A 3 -3.39 -12.60 23.00
CA LYS A 3 -4.85 -12.78 22.88
C LYS A 3 -5.23 -13.49 21.56
N TYR A 4 -4.45 -13.27 20.50
CA TYR A 4 -4.71 -13.82 19.19
C TYR A 4 -3.49 -14.60 18.67
N PRO A 5 -3.66 -15.79 18.09
CA PRO A 5 -2.56 -16.58 17.55
C PRO A 5 -1.92 -15.95 16.30
N CYS A 6 -2.70 -15.19 15.55
CA CYS A 6 -2.26 -14.49 14.34
C CYS A 6 -2.93 -13.13 14.24
N LEU A 7 -2.16 -12.10 13.87
CA LEU A 7 -2.69 -10.84 13.40
C LEU A 7 -2.63 -10.81 11.88
N VAL A 8 -3.76 -10.50 11.25
CA VAL A 8 -3.82 -10.24 9.81
C VAL A 8 -3.99 -8.74 9.63
N LEU A 9 -3.02 -8.11 8.99
CA LEU A 9 -2.91 -6.66 8.92
C LEU A 9 -2.88 -6.19 7.46
N ASP A 10 -3.60 -5.11 7.18
CA ASP A 10 -3.35 -4.28 6.03
C ASP A 10 -2.04 -3.51 6.22
N HIS A 11 -1.53 -2.88 5.18
CA HIS A 11 -0.26 -2.17 5.21
C HIS A 11 -0.44 -0.65 5.08
N ASP A 12 -0.90 -0.20 3.89
CA ASP A 12 -1.05 1.21 3.59
C ASP A 12 -2.12 1.86 4.47
N ASP A 13 -1.76 2.96 5.13
CA ASP A 13 -2.59 3.71 6.09
C ASP A 13 -3.13 2.88 7.27
N THR A 14 -2.52 1.73 7.51
CA THR A 14 -2.73 0.92 8.72
C THR A 14 -1.45 0.83 9.54
N LEU A 15 -0.33 0.42 8.95
CA LEU A 15 0.99 0.43 9.57
C LEU A 15 1.78 1.69 9.23
N VAL A 16 1.73 2.13 8.00
CA VAL A 16 2.46 3.27 7.46
C VAL A 16 1.50 4.29 6.88
N GLN A 17 1.86 5.57 7.00
CA GLN A 17 1.08 6.71 6.50
C GLN A 17 1.43 6.96 5.03
N SER A 18 1.06 6.04 4.14
CA SER A 18 1.54 6.03 2.77
C SER A 18 0.69 6.84 1.78
N GLU A 19 -0.61 7.00 2.01
CA GLU A 19 -1.51 7.70 1.08
C GLU A 19 -1.02 9.12 0.77
N SER A 20 -0.88 9.94 1.81
CA SER A 20 -0.51 11.35 1.66
C SER A 20 0.98 11.57 1.38
N THR A 21 1.85 10.66 1.85
CA THR A 21 3.31 10.85 1.80
C THR A 21 3.98 10.19 0.61
N VAL A 22 3.35 9.16 0.04
CA VAL A 22 3.93 8.34 -1.03
C VAL A 22 2.97 8.18 -2.21
N ASN A 23 1.78 7.61 -2.00
CA ASN A 23 0.88 7.26 -3.09
C ASN A 23 0.37 8.48 -3.85
N TYR A 24 -0.08 9.50 -3.14
CA TYR A 24 -0.55 10.74 -3.76
C TYR A 24 0.57 11.51 -4.48
N PRO A 25 1.74 11.78 -3.87
CA PRO A 25 2.84 12.42 -4.58
C PRO A 25 3.32 11.63 -5.80
N ALA A 26 3.36 10.30 -5.73
CA ALA A 26 3.71 9.45 -6.87
C ALA A 26 2.68 9.58 -8.01
N PHE A 27 1.40 9.67 -7.68
CA PHE A 27 0.35 9.89 -8.67
C PHE A 27 0.45 11.26 -9.34
N LEU A 28 0.79 12.31 -8.60
CA LEU A 28 1.04 13.62 -9.20
C LEU A 28 2.21 13.58 -10.20
N LYS A 29 3.26 12.83 -9.91
CA LYS A 29 4.35 12.60 -10.88
C LYS A 29 3.88 11.87 -12.13
N ALA A 30 3.02 10.88 -11.97
CA ALA A 30 2.43 10.19 -13.12
C ALA A 30 1.58 11.15 -13.97
N LEU A 31 0.80 12.04 -13.35
CA LEU A 31 0.04 13.07 -14.07
C LEU A 31 0.94 14.04 -14.83
N GLU A 32 2.07 14.46 -14.26
CA GLU A 32 3.03 15.31 -14.97
C GLU A 32 3.50 14.70 -16.30
N VAL A 33 3.65 13.38 -16.33
CA VAL A 33 4.09 12.63 -17.51
C VAL A 33 2.93 12.33 -18.47
N LEU A 34 1.80 11.85 -17.95
CA LEU A 34 0.70 11.31 -18.75
C LEU A 34 -0.39 12.32 -19.08
N ARG A 35 -0.57 13.33 -18.24
CA ARG A 35 -1.58 14.39 -18.39
C ARG A 35 -1.01 15.74 -17.97
N PRO A 36 -0.03 16.28 -18.68
CA PRO A 36 0.56 17.58 -18.36
C PRO A 36 -0.50 18.66 -18.17
N GLY A 37 -0.38 19.42 -17.08
CA GLY A 37 -1.34 20.48 -16.74
C GLY A 37 -2.58 20.01 -15.97
N GLN A 38 -2.78 18.71 -15.80
CA GLN A 38 -3.84 18.19 -14.94
C GLN A 38 -3.31 17.91 -13.54
N THR A 39 -4.17 18.07 -12.55
CA THR A 39 -3.86 17.80 -11.15
C THR A 39 -5.12 17.30 -10.44
N VAL A 40 -4.94 16.84 -9.22
CA VAL A 40 -6.02 16.42 -8.33
C VAL A 40 -5.63 16.77 -6.90
N SER A 41 -6.61 17.17 -6.08
CA SER A 41 -6.37 17.40 -4.67
C SER A 41 -6.18 16.06 -3.93
N LEU A 42 -5.45 16.06 -2.80
CA LEU A 42 -5.34 14.88 -1.95
C LEU A 42 -6.70 14.36 -1.52
N ARG A 43 -7.63 15.28 -1.18
CA ARG A 43 -9.00 14.92 -0.80
C ARG A 43 -9.72 14.15 -1.90
N ASP A 44 -9.70 14.67 -3.12
CA ASP A 44 -10.39 14.03 -4.24
C ASP A 44 -9.71 12.73 -4.66
N PHE A 45 -8.38 12.70 -4.67
CA PHE A 45 -7.61 11.48 -4.91
C PHE A 45 -8.01 10.37 -3.94
N SER A 46 -8.00 10.65 -2.63
CA SER A 46 -8.36 9.68 -1.59
C SER A 46 -9.82 9.26 -1.70
N LEU A 47 -10.72 10.22 -1.91
CA LEU A 47 -12.15 9.94 -2.02
C LEU A 47 -12.48 9.06 -3.23
N TRP A 48 -11.97 9.41 -4.40
CA TRP A 48 -12.23 8.65 -5.63
C TRP A 48 -11.58 7.27 -5.57
N THR A 49 -10.34 7.16 -5.08
CA THR A 49 -9.68 5.88 -4.89
C THR A 49 -10.46 4.96 -3.95
N PHE A 50 -11.00 5.50 -2.87
CA PHE A 50 -11.80 4.74 -1.92
C PHE A 50 -13.16 4.31 -2.50
N GLN A 51 -13.85 5.20 -3.21
CA GLN A 51 -15.18 4.93 -3.74
C GLN A 51 -15.19 4.06 -4.99
N GLU A 52 -14.23 4.26 -5.88
CA GLU A 52 -14.23 3.68 -7.22
C GLU A 52 -13.14 2.60 -7.39
N GLY A 53 -12.11 2.64 -6.57
CA GLY A 53 -10.87 1.90 -6.78
C GLY A 53 -9.88 2.68 -7.65
N PHE A 54 -8.60 2.45 -7.44
CA PHE A 54 -7.52 3.23 -8.09
C PHE A 54 -7.57 3.16 -9.62
N THR A 55 -7.73 1.96 -10.17
CA THR A 55 -7.77 1.77 -11.63
C THR A 55 -8.96 2.47 -12.26
N ASP A 56 -10.15 2.31 -11.68
CA ASP A 56 -11.36 2.95 -12.21
C ASP A 56 -11.28 4.47 -12.09
N MET A 57 -10.71 4.98 -11.01
CA MET A 57 -10.45 6.42 -10.85
C MET A 57 -9.54 6.96 -11.97
N CYS A 58 -8.46 6.26 -12.27
CA CYS A 58 -7.55 6.64 -13.36
C CYS A 58 -8.25 6.67 -14.72
N VAL A 59 -9.07 5.68 -15.00
CA VAL A 59 -9.81 5.61 -16.28
C VAL A 59 -10.90 6.68 -16.37
N ARG A 60 -11.71 6.81 -15.32
CA ARG A 60 -12.87 7.74 -15.32
C ARG A 60 -12.48 9.20 -15.31
N HIS A 61 -11.53 9.58 -14.45
CA HIS A 61 -11.19 11.00 -14.25
C HIS A 61 -10.06 11.49 -15.16
N PHE A 62 -9.19 10.58 -15.65
CA PHE A 62 -8.03 10.93 -16.45
C PHE A 62 -7.96 10.25 -17.79
N GLY A 63 -8.86 9.30 -18.08
CA GLY A 63 -8.91 8.61 -19.37
C GLY A 63 -7.69 7.75 -19.66
N PHE A 64 -7.08 7.14 -18.64
CA PHE A 64 -5.89 6.31 -18.83
C PHE A 64 -6.22 5.05 -19.64
N THR A 65 -5.36 4.78 -20.63
CA THR A 65 -5.34 3.50 -21.36
C THR A 65 -4.63 2.43 -20.52
N GLN A 66 -4.69 1.17 -20.93
CA GLN A 66 -3.97 0.10 -20.25
C GLN A 66 -2.46 0.36 -20.23
N SER A 67 -1.87 0.80 -21.33
CA SER A 67 -0.44 1.11 -21.36
C SER A 67 -0.06 2.29 -20.47
N GLU A 68 -0.96 3.25 -20.28
CA GLU A 68 -0.76 4.37 -19.37
C GLU A 68 -0.92 3.93 -17.88
N LEU A 69 -1.83 2.99 -17.60
CA LEU A 69 -1.90 2.35 -16.29
C LEU A 69 -0.61 1.60 -15.94
N ASP A 70 -0.06 0.86 -16.90
CA ASP A 70 1.22 0.17 -16.74
C ASP A 70 2.36 1.17 -16.48
N ARG A 71 2.40 2.26 -17.24
CA ARG A 71 3.40 3.33 -17.05
C ARG A 71 3.24 4.04 -15.71
N GLN A 72 2.02 4.29 -15.29
CA GLN A 72 1.73 4.85 -13.96
C GLN A 72 2.25 3.92 -12.85
N TYR A 73 2.04 2.61 -12.98
CA TYR A 73 2.55 1.64 -12.01
C TYR A 73 4.08 1.68 -11.91
N GLU A 74 4.80 1.77 -13.02
CA GLU A 74 6.26 1.91 -13.02
C GLU A 74 6.71 3.19 -12.28
N ILE A 75 6.06 4.32 -12.55
CA ILE A 75 6.37 5.60 -11.89
C ILE A 75 6.10 5.50 -10.37
N TRP A 76 4.98 4.89 -10.00
CA TRP A 76 4.65 4.65 -8.60
C TRP A 76 5.69 3.76 -7.92
N LEU A 77 6.06 2.66 -8.55
CA LEU A 77 7.03 1.71 -7.99
C LEU A 77 8.40 2.38 -7.76
N ASP A 78 8.90 3.13 -8.73
CA ASP A 78 10.14 3.90 -8.59
C ASP A 78 10.06 4.89 -7.43
N TYR A 79 8.93 5.56 -7.27
CA TYR A 79 8.74 6.53 -6.20
C TYR A 79 8.70 5.86 -4.82
N VAL A 80 7.91 4.80 -4.65
CA VAL A 80 7.79 4.13 -3.35
C VAL A 80 9.06 3.42 -2.92
N MET A 81 9.88 2.94 -3.87
CA MET A 81 11.17 2.31 -3.56
C MET A 81 12.19 3.30 -3.02
N THR A 82 12.05 4.58 -3.33
CA THR A 82 12.96 5.65 -2.90
C THR A 82 12.40 6.55 -1.79
N HIS A 83 11.13 6.38 -1.41
CA HIS A 83 10.45 7.19 -0.41
C HIS A 83 9.78 6.28 0.63
N THR A 84 10.42 6.16 1.79
CA THR A 84 9.87 5.36 2.90
C THR A 84 8.81 6.18 3.63
N PRO A 85 7.55 5.71 3.70
CA PRO A 85 6.51 6.40 4.46
C PRO A 85 6.78 6.34 5.96
N PRO A 86 6.34 7.33 6.76
CA PRO A 86 6.38 7.23 8.22
C PRO A 86 5.39 6.16 8.71
N CYS A 87 5.71 5.53 9.83
CA CYS A 87 4.80 4.57 10.46
C CYS A 87 3.83 5.26 11.43
N PHE A 88 2.77 4.56 11.78
CA PHE A 88 1.96 4.89 12.96
C PHE A 88 2.70 4.37 14.20
N PRO A 89 3.12 5.26 15.13
CA PRO A 89 3.98 4.86 16.25
C PRO A 89 3.38 3.77 17.15
N GLU A 90 2.06 3.76 17.29
CA GLU A 90 1.33 2.80 18.10
C GLU A 90 1.47 1.36 17.60
N MET A 91 1.67 1.20 16.30
CA MET A 91 1.80 -0.12 15.67
C MET A 91 3.09 -0.84 16.09
N ALA A 92 4.14 -0.11 16.43
CA ALA A 92 5.37 -0.71 16.93
C ALA A 92 5.13 -1.53 18.22
N ALA A 93 4.33 -0.99 19.14
CA ALA A 93 3.97 -1.69 20.37
C ALA A 93 3.07 -2.91 20.12
N VAL A 94 2.12 -2.79 19.18
CA VAL A 94 1.23 -3.89 18.79
C VAL A 94 2.03 -5.07 18.21
N LEU A 95 2.91 -4.80 17.25
CA LEU A 95 3.72 -5.82 16.60
C LEU A 95 4.71 -6.48 17.57
N ARG A 96 5.35 -5.68 18.42
CA ARG A 96 6.28 -6.19 19.43
C ARG A 96 5.57 -7.13 20.39
N ARG A 97 4.43 -6.72 20.93
CA ARG A 97 3.63 -7.55 21.85
C ARG A 97 3.21 -8.86 21.20
N GLN A 98 2.80 -8.81 19.92
CA GLN A 98 2.43 -10.02 19.18
C GLN A 98 3.63 -10.98 19.05
N ARG A 99 4.81 -10.47 18.71
CA ARG A 99 6.03 -11.28 18.63
C ARG A 99 6.46 -11.87 19.97
N GLU A 100 6.48 -11.06 21.03
CA GLU A 100 6.88 -11.49 22.37
C GLU A 100 5.94 -12.58 22.92
N SER A 101 4.69 -12.58 22.51
CA SER A 101 3.72 -13.61 22.88
C SER A 101 3.80 -14.89 22.02
N GLY A 102 4.71 -14.94 21.04
CA GLY A 102 4.84 -16.06 20.11
C GLY A 102 3.78 -16.09 19.01
N GLY A 103 3.02 -15.00 18.83
CA GLY A 103 1.99 -14.91 17.80
C GLY A 103 2.53 -14.61 16.42
N LEU A 104 1.77 -14.98 15.39
CA LEU A 104 2.08 -14.76 13.99
C LEU A 104 1.62 -13.38 13.53
N ILE A 105 2.33 -12.84 12.52
CA ILE A 105 1.99 -11.61 11.82
C ILE A 105 1.87 -11.91 10.33
N CYS A 106 0.69 -11.67 9.78
CA CYS A 106 0.38 -11.85 8.38
C CYS A 106 -0.04 -10.51 7.79
N VAL A 107 0.44 -10.19 6.59
CA VAL A 107 0.10 -8.97 5.86
C VAL A 107 -0.69 -9.32 4.62
N VAL A 108 -1.80 -8.61 4.39
CA VAL A 108 -2.61 -8.68 3.17
C VAL A 108 -2.73 -7.26 2.61
N SER A 109 -2.14 -7.01 1.45
CA SER A 109 -2.04 -5.65 0.92
C SER A 109 -2.03 -5.62 -0.61
N HIS A 110 -2.47 -4.49 -1.16
CA HIS A 110 -2.28 -4.14 -2.56
C HIS A 110 -0.89 -3.55 -2.86
N SER A 111 -0.07 -3.37 -1.84
CA SER A 111 1.30 -2.87 -1.99
C SER A 111 2.25 -3.96 -2.50
N ALA A 112 3.40 -3.55 -3.03
CA ALA A 112 4.43 -4.47 -3.45
C ALA A 112 5.12 -5.12 -2.24
N ARG A 113 5.46 -6.41 -2.35
CA ARG A 113 6.10 -7.18 -1.29
C ARG A 113 7.38 -6.52 -0.75
N GLU A 114 8.20 -6.00 -1.65
CA GLU A 114 9.47 -5.37 -1.28
C GLU A 114 9.27 -4.11 -0.43
N ASN A 115 8.24 -3.33 -0.74
CA ASN A 115 7.88 -2.13 0.05
C ASN A 115 7.45 -2.52 1.45
N ILE A 116 6.62 -3.55 1.58
CA ILE A 116 6.16 -4.07 2.88
C ILE A 116 7.35 -4.53 3.71
N LEU A 117 8.24 -5.34 3.14
CA LEU A 117 9.43 -5.84 3.83
C LEU A 117 10.36 -4.70 4.28
N ARG A 118 10.58 -3.70 3.40
CA ARG A 118 11.38 -2.52 3.74
C ARG A 118 10.78 -1.76 4.91
N ASP A 119 9.49 -1.49 4.87
CA ASP A 119 8.80 -0.70 5.89
C ASP A 119 8.81 -1.41 7.25
N TYR A 120 8.54 -2.72 7.27
CA TYR A 120 8.63 -3.53 8.49
C TYR A 120 10.04 -3.53 9.07
N GLN A 121 11.07 -3.72 8.23
CA GLN A 121 12.46 -3.70 8.68
C GLN A 121 12.87 -2.32 9.19
N THR A 122 12.53 -1.27 8.46
CA THR A 122 12.94 0.11 8.79
C THR A 122 12.30 0.60 10.08
N HIS A 123 10.99 0.35 10.26
CA HIS A 123 10.24 0.91 11.39
C HIS A 123 10.17 0.00 12.60
N PHE A 124 10.18 -1.31 12.40
CA PHE A 124 9.89 -2.27 13.47
C PHE A 124 11.00 -3.29 13.69
N GLY A 125 11.92 -3.47 12.75
CA GLY A 125 12.94 -4.53 12.82
C GLY A 125 12.32 -5.93 12.84
N ILE A 126 11.13 -6.11 12.27
CA ILE A 126 10.35 -7.34 12.27
C ILE A 126 10.13 -7.78 10.82
N ARG A 127 10.19 -9.09 10.60
CA ARG A 127 9.75 -9.70 9.35
C ARG A 127 8.39 -10.38 9.56
N PRO A 128 7.36 -10.06 8.76
CA PRO A 128 6.10 -10.79 8.79
C PRO A 128 6.28 -12.27 8.47
N ASP A 129 5.45 -13.12 9.06
CA ASP A 129 5.47 -14.56 8.78
C ASP A 129 4.88 -14.88 7.41
N CYS A 130 3.84 -14.13 7.01
CA CYS A 130 3.20 -14.26 5.71
C CYS A 130 2.95 -12.87 5.11
N ILE A 131 3.12 -12.76 3.80
CA ILE A 131 2.79 -11.56 3.03
C ILE A 131 2.02 -11.98 1.78
N TYR A 132 0.79 -11.50 1.68
CA TYR A 132 -0.06 -11.60 0.49
C TYR A 132 -0.11 -10.23 -0.17
N ALA A 133 0.79 -9.99 -1.10
CA ALA A 133 1.02 -8.70 -1.74
C ALA A 133 0.48 -8.66 -3.18
N TRP A 134 0.67 -7.51 -3.83
CA TRP A 134 0.20 -7.27 -5.20
C TRP A 134 0.62 -8.34 -6.19
N GLU A 135 1.85 -8.83 -6.10
CA GLU A 135 2.45 -9.82 -7.02
C GLU A 135 1.72 -11.16 -7.01
N LEU A 136 0.97 -11.47 -5.96
CA LEU A 136 0.18 -12.69 -5.89
C LEU A 136 -1.08 -12.65 -6.76
N GLY A 137 -1.44 -11.47 -7.26
CA GLY A 137 -2.67 -11.26 -8.03
C GLY A 137 -3.94 -11.22 -7.17
N PRO A 138 -5.04 -10.68 -7.70
CA PRO A 138 -6.25 -10.43 -6.92
C PRO A 138 -6.90 -11.71 -6.36
N GLN A 139 -6.82 -12.82 -7.06
CA GLN A 139 -7.41 -14.09 -6.63
C GLN A 139 -6.75 -14.70 -5.39
N ARG A 140 -5.48 -14.37 -5.13
CA ARG A 140 -4.72 -14.89 -3.99
C ARG A 140 -4.61 -13.90 -2.83
N ARG A 141 -4.93 -12.63 -3.06
CA ARG A 141 -4.90 -11.59 -2.03
C ARG A 141 -6.19 -11.50 -1.23
N GLN A 142 -7.29 -11.82 -1.87
CA GLN A 142 -8.60 -11.87 -1.23
C GLN A 142 -8.99 -13.31 -0.95
N PRO A 143 -9.72 -13.58 0.15
CA PRO A 143 -10.29 -14.89 0.31
C PRO A 143 -11.14 -15.20 -0.92
N ALA A 144 -10.94 -16.37 -1.50
CA ALA A 144 -11.78 -16.83 -2.59
C ALA A 144 -13.24 -16.75 -2.15
N PRO A 145 -14.15 -16.24 -2.97
CA PRO A 145 -15.56 -16.34 -2.65
C PRO A 145 -15.90 -17.83 -2.51
N TYR A 146 -16.45 -18.17 -1.36
CA TYR A 146 -16.87 -19.52 -1.05
C TYR A 146 -18.07 -19.90 -1.90
#